data_bc8ca3cd84d4ea2c4c70d0b0fe10483d
#
_entry.id   bc8ca3cd84d4ea2c4c70d0b0fe10483d
#
_cell.length_a   1.000
_cell.length_b   1.000
_cell.length_c   1.000
_cell.angle_alpha   90.00
_cell.angle_beta   90.00
_cell.angle_gamma   90.00
#
_symmetry.space_group_name_H-M   'P 1'
#
loop_
_entity.id
_entity.type
_entity.pdbx_description
1 polymer ?
#
loop_
_entity_poly.entity_id
_entity_poly.type
_entity_poly.pdbx_seq_one_letter_code
_entity_poly.pdbx_strand_id
1 'polypeptide(L)'
;MIGITRFDITNKPMGRGAYRFTESRARWQLANDLYRAIFATLGMPLASGEEDVKCSKDEMTARYDCEFGVDVLLRFDNGMHITMQEKFLYTKFKTVTVEYLNNPTTGDTGDWFDMRAQYYFVGYDQDKRMQWDRWIIINWPAAQMLTNQNKIFWFDNKNKRDGAKASFRYTYMDKIPDECIVASSYQAKFSQISKGQMGLV
;
A
#
# COMPACT_ATOMS: atom_id res chain seq x y z
N MET A 1 7.38 22.34 -0.45
CA MET A 1 6.57 21.39 -1.29
C MET A 1 6.10 20.29 -0.36
N ILE A 2 4.84 19.84 -0.47
CA ILE A 2 4.30 18.76 0.37
C ILE A 2 4.88 17.43 -0.10
N GLY A 3 5.57 16.70 0.79
CA GLY A 3 6.26 15.46 0.46
C GLY A 3 5.34 14.25 0.26
N ILE A 4 4.16 14.23 0.90
CA ILE A 4 3.19 13.12 0.84
C ILE A 4 1.81 13.66 0.60
N THR A 5 1.13 13.18 -0.44
CA THR A 5 -0.29 13.44 -0.68
C THR A 5 -1.03 12.11 -0.73
N ARG A 6 -2.13 11.99 0.01
CA ARG A 6 -3.02 10.83 0.01
C ARG A 6 -4.34 11.16 -0.67
N PHE A 7 -4.89 10.16 -1.35
CA PHE A 7 -6.19 10.21 -1.99
C PHE A 7 -7.14 9.27 -1.26
N ASP A 8 -8.31 9.78 -0.86
CA ASP A 8 -9.35 8.98 -0.20
C ASP A 8 -10.72 9.49 -0.61
N ILE A 9 -11.50 8.67 -1.28
CA ILE A 9 -12.87 8.98 -1.69
C ILE A 9 -13.89 8.78 -0.57
N THR A 10 -13.50 8.23 0.57
CA THR A 10 -14.43 7.89 1.66
C THR A 10 -14.86 9.11 2.45
N ASN A 11 -15.53 10.03 1.80
CA ASN A 11 -16.22 11.14 2.46
C ASN A 11 -17.50 10.63 3.15
N LYS A 12 -17.37 9.70 4.14
CA LYS A 12 -18.52 9.21 4.90
C LYS A 12 -18.78 10.12 6.10
N PRO A 13 -20.00 10.71 6.22
CA PRO A 13 -20.37 11.51 7.37
C PRO A 13 -20.30 10.69 8.66
N MET A 14 -20.04 11.39 9.75
CA MET A 14 -19.87 10.86 11.11
C MET A 14 -20.97 9.88 11.51
N GLY A 15 -20.62 8.63 11.64
CA GLY A 15 -21.40 7.52 12.13
C GLY A 15 -20.42 6.43 12.57
N ARG A 16 -20.77 5.17 12.44
CA ARG A 16 -19.84 4.05 12.69
C ARG A 16 -18.53 4.12 11.86
N GLY A 17 -18.46 5.04 10.89
CA GLY A 17 -17.27 5.33 10.09
C GLY A 17 -16.22 6.23 10.76
N ALA A 18 -16.58 7.06 11.75
CA ALA A 18 -15.64 7.97 12.40
C ALA A 18 -14.50 7.21 13.12
N TYR A 19 -14.82 6.10 13.77
CA TYR A 19 -13.81 5.24 14.41
C TYR A 19 -12.84 4.63 13.38
N ARG A 20 -13.36 4.16 12.24
CA ARG A 20 -12.53 3.61 11.15
C ARG A 20 -11.64 4.68 10.51
N PHE A 21 -12.12 5.90 10.37
CA PHE A 21 -11.34 7.02 9.82
C PHE A 21 -10.17 7.39 10.75
N THR A 22 -10.41 7.49 12.05
CA THR A 22 -9.35 7.78 13.03
C THR A 22 -8.29 6.67 13.06
N GLU A 23 -8.70 5.41 13.01
CA GLU A 23 -7.81 4.25 12.94
C GLU A 23 -7.01 4.23 11.63
N SER A 24 -7.64 4.56 10.51
CA SER A 24 -6.96 4.67 9.22
C SER A 24 -5.94 5.80 9.22
N ARG A 25 -6.29 6.98 9.75
CA ARG A 25 -5.40 8.13 9.82
C ARG A 25 -4.14 7.85 10.66
N ALA A 26 -4.28 7.17 11.79
CA ALA A 26 -3.14 6.78 12.59
C ALA A 26 -2.21 5.79 11.85
N ARG A 27 -2.76 4.88 11.04
CA ARG A 27 -1.98 3.99 10.18
C ARG A 27 -1.33 4.70 9.01
N TRP A 28 -1.99 5.69 8.43
CA TRP A 28 -1.37 6.55 7.43
C TRP A 28 -0.15 7.26 7.99
N GLN A 29 -0.23 7.79 9.22
CA GLN A 29 0.92 8.40 9.87
C GLN A 29 2.05 7.39 10.05
N LEU A 30 1.75 6.19 10.55
CA LEU A 30 2.71 5.12 10.69
C LEU A 30 3.36 4.71 9.34
N ALA A 31 2.59 4.70 8.26
CA ALA A 31 3.11 4.44 6.93
C ALA A 31 3.99 5.59 6.42
N ASN A 32 3.59 6.85 6.65
CA ASN A 32 4.35 8.03 6.25
C ASN A 32 5.72 8.07 6.91
N ASP A 33 5.78 7.80 8.23
CA ASP A 33 7.03 7.74 8.96
C ASP A 33 7.95 6.63 8.42
N LEU A 34 7.35 5.49 8.10
CA LEU A 34 8.07 4.38 7.47
C LEU A 34 8.63 4.79 6.09
N TYR A 35 7.83 5.44 5.23
CA TYR A 35 8.29 5.89 3.91
C TYR A 35 9.42 6.90 4.02
N ARG A 36 9.31 7.88 4.91
CA ARG A 36 10.40 8.85 5.15
C ARG A 36 11.69 8.14 5.52
N ALA A 37 11.64 7.19 6.45
CA ALA A 37 12.81 6.43 6.88
C ALA A 37 13.41 5.56 5.76
N ILE A 38 12.55 4.84 5.00
CA ILE A 38 12.98 3.98 3.89
C ILE A 38 13.66 4.81 2.80
N PHE A 39 12.99 5.84 2.31
CA PHE A 39 13.50 6.60 1.18
C PHE A 39 14.71 7.46 1.56
N ALA A 40 14.81 7.94 2.79
CA ALA A 40 16.04 8.54 3.29
C ALA A 40 17.21 7.53 3.30
N THR A 41 16.98 6.29 3.74
CA THR A 41 17.97 5.19 3.70
C THR A 41 18.41 4.85 2.28
N LEU A 42 17.52 5.02 1.29
CA LEU A 42 17.83 4.84 -0.12
C LEU A 42 18.52 6.05 -0.77
N GLY A 43 18.80 7.11 -0.02
CA GLY A 43 19.39 8.35 -0.54
C GLY A 43 18.40 9.21 -1.33
N MET A 44 17.11 9.00 -1.14
CA MET A 44 16.00 9.70 -1.81
C MET A 44 15.07 10.33 -0.77
N PRO A 45 15.47 11.34 -0.02
CA PRO A 45 14.62 11.91 1.02
C PRO A 45 13.36 12.54 0.43
N LEU A 46 12.24 12.33 1.13
CA LEU A 46 10.97 12.97 0.77
C LEU A 46 11.03 14.47 1.09
N ALA A 47 10.40 15.27 0.24
CA ALA A 47 10.29 16.71 0.43
C ALA A 47 9.70 17.02 1.81
N SER A 48 10.24 18.06 2.43
CA SER A 48 9.74 18.60 3.69
C SER A 48 8.34 19.19 3.49
N GLY A 49 7.51 19.13 4.52
CA GLY A 49 6.16 19.68 4.52
C GLY A 49 5.17 18.73 5.19
N GLU A 50 4.04 19.28 5.58
CA GLU A 50 2.98 18.49 6.18
C GLU A 50 2.30 17.59 5.15
N GLU A 51 1.64 16.55 5.64
CA GLU A 51 0.82 15.66 4.83
C GLU A 51 -0.41 16.42 4.30
N ASP A 52 -0.67 16.30 3.00
CA ASP A 52 -1.91 16.74 2.38
C ASP A 52 -2.80 15.53 2.15
N VAL A 53 -3.98 15.52 2.72
CA VAL A 53 -4.97 14.44 2.56
C VAL A 53 -6.13 14.96 1.72
N LYS A 54 -6.24 14.48 0.51
CA LYS A 54 -7.34 14.74 -0.41
C LYS A 54 -8.49 13.78 -0.11
N CYS A 55 -9.36 14.19 0.83
CA CYS A 55 -10.57 13.43 1.17
C CYS A 55 -11.78 14.06 0.50
N SER A 56 -11.96 13.84 -0.78
CA SER A 56 -13.10 14.39 -1.51
C SER A 56 -13.52 13.47 -2.66
N LYS A 57 -14.76 13.67 -3.11
CA LYS A 57 -15.27 13.03 -4.34
C LYS A 57 -15.02 13.90 -5.58
N ASP A 58 -14.04 14.80 -5.53
CA ASP A 58 -13.65 15.54 -6.72
C ASP A 58 -13.07 14.58 -7.78
N GLU A 59 -13.15 15.02 -9.03
CA GLU A 59 -12.73 14.18 -10.17
C GLU A 59 -11.30 13.69 -10.04
N MET A 60 -10.38 14.52 -9.58
CA MET A 60 -8.96 14.15 -9.46
C MET A 60 -8.76 13.07 -8.40
N THR A 61 -9.36 13.24 -7.21
CA THR A 61 -9.25 12.24 -6.12
C THR A 61 -9.87 10.91 -6.54
N ALA A 62 -11.07 10.95 -7.16
CA ALA A 62 -11.73 9.74 -7.65
C ALA A 62 -10.90 9.02 -8.73
N ARG A 63 -10.26 9.76 -9.64
CA ARG A 63 -9.41 9.16 -10.66
C ARG A 63 -8.17 8.49 -10.07
N TYR A 64 -7.47 9.13 -9.13
CA TYR A 64 -6.30 8.53 -8.52
C TYR A 64 -6.65 7.29 -7.72
N ASP A 65 -7.63 7.36 -6.83
CA ASP A 65 -8.02 6.26 -5.94
C ASP A 65 -8.76 5.14 -6.73
N CYS A 66 -9.83 5.48 -7.46
CA CYS A 66 -10.70 4.47 -8.07
C CYS A 66 -10.25 3.99 -9.45
N GLU A 67 -9.75 4.90 -10.32
CA GLU A 67 -9.45 4.54 -11.70
C GLU A 67 -8.01 4.03 -11.87
N PHE A 68 -7.08 4.55 -11.06
CA PHE A 68 -5.66 4.25 -11.18
C PHE A 68 -5.10 3.39 -10.05
N GLY A 69 -5.90 3.10 -9.01
CA GLY A 69 -5.44 2.37 -7.85
C GLY A 69 -4.19 3.04 -7.24
N VAL A 70 -4.29 4.34 -6.93
CA VAL A 70 -3.23 5.14 -6.33
C VAL A 70 -3.74 5.79 -5.05
N ASP A 71 -3.27 5.28 -3.92
CA ASP A 71 -3.60 5.85 -2.61
C ASP A 71 -2.68 7.02 -2.22
N VAL A 72 -1.43 7.00 -2.69
CA VAL A 72 -0.39 7.93 -2.22
C VAL A 72 0.47 8.43 -3.36
N LEU A 73 0.75 9.74 -3.33
CA LEU A 73 1.78 10.39 -4.13
C LEU A 73 2.91 10.85 -3.21
N LEU A 74 4.11 10.31 -3.39
CA LEU A 74 5.32 10.71 -2.69
C LEU A 74 6.14 11.65 -3.58
N ARG A 75 6.58 12.78 -3.02
CA ARG A 75 7.46 13.75 -3.68
C ARG A 75 8.78 13.82 -2.96
N PHE A 76 9.86 13.85 -3.72
CA PHE A 76 11.23 13.89 -3.22
C PHE A 76 11.81 15.30 -3.30
N ASP A 77 12.84 15.57 -2.52
CA ASP A 77 13.53 16.88 -2.51
C ASP A 77 14.11 17.26 -3.88
N ASN A 78 14.48 16.27 -4.67
CA ASN A 78 14.99 16.46 -6.04
C ASN A 78 13.90 16.75 -7.11
N GLY A 79 12.63 16.87 -6.70
CA GLY A 79 11.49 17.11 -7.58
C GLY A 79 10.88 15.88 -8.23
N MET A 80 11.48 14.70 -8.08
CA MET A 80 10.86 13.45 -8.53
C MET A 80 9.60 13.15 -7.71
N HIS A 81 8.72 12.36 -8.29
CA HIS A 81 7.55 11.82 -7.57
C HIS A 81 7.28 10.37 -8.00
N ILE A 82 6.68 9.63 -7.09
CA ILE A 82 6.20 8.26 -7.32
C ILE A 82 4.78 8.11 -6.80
N THR A 83 4.05 7.19 -7.40
CA THR A 83 2.70 6.80 -6.98
C THR A 83 2.74 5.44 -6.30
N MET A 84 1.91 5.27 -5.27
CA MET A 84 1.86 4.05 -4.48
C MET A 84 0.42 3.67 -4.18
N GLN A 85 0.12 2.38 -4.30
CA GLN A 85 -1.06 1.74 -3.74
C GLN A 85 -0.70 1.13 -2.39
N GLU A 86 -1.62 1.17 -1.42
CA GLU A 86 -1.41 0.66 -0.07
C GLU A 86 -2.36 -0.47 0.29
N LYS A 87 -1.84 -1.48 0.99
CA LYS A 87 -2.66 -2.53 1.59
C LYS A 87 -2.23 -2.76 3.03
N PHE A 88 -3.11 -2.45 3.96
CA PHE A 88 -2.90 -2.70 5.38
C PHE A 88 -3.65 -3.96 5.80
N LEU A 89 -2.93 -4.91 6.38
CA LEU A 89 -3.44 -6.22 6.76
C LEU A 89 -3.22 -6.49 8.25
N TYR A 90 -4.18 -7.17 8.87
CA TYR A 90 -4.21 -7.42 10.32
C TYR A 90 -4.08 -8.90 10.65
N THR A 91 -3.69 -9.69 9.68
CA THR A 91 -3.54 -11.12 9.82
C THR A 91 -2.08 -11.51 10.06
N LYS A 92 -1.87 -12.73 10.54
CA LYS A 92 -0.53 -13.31 10.72
C LYS A 92 0.10 -13.87 9.43
N PHE A 93 -0.61 -13.80 8.32
CA PHE A 93 -0.11 -14.31 7.04
C PHE A 93 1.05 -13.46 6.52
N LYS A 94 1.90 -14.08 5.71
CA LYS A 94 3.09 -13.46 5.09
C LYS A 94 2.89 -13.39 3.59
N THR A 95 1.78 -12.80 3.15
CA THR A 95 1.41 -12.80 1.74
C THR A 95 1.33 -11.38 1.19
N VAL A 96 1.64 -11.23 -0.08
CA VAL A 96 1.21 -10.09 -0.88
C VAL A 96 -0.14 -10.46 -1.48
N THR A 97 -1.15 -9.64 -1.25
CA THR A 97 -2.53 -9.93 -1.64
C THR A 97 -3.09 -8.76 -2.43
N VAL A 98 -3.60 -9.00 -3.63
CA VAL A 98 -4.17 -7.99 -4.52
C VAL A 98 -5.61 -8.38 -4.88
N GLU A 99 -6.52 -7.43 -4.91
CA GLU A 99 -7.91 -7.67 -5.30
C GLU A 99 -7.98 -8.02 -6.79
N TYR A 100 -8.56 -9.19 -7.08
CA TYR A 100 -8.76 -9.68 -8.45
C TYR A 100 -10.12 -9.31 -9.00
N LEU A 101 -11.17 -9.47 -8.18
CA LEU A 101 -12.53 -9.03 -8.47
C LEU A 101 -13.04 -8.22 -7.27
N ASN A 102 -13.53 -7.02 -7.52
CA ASN A 102 -14.20 -6.21 -6.51
C ASN A 102 -15.58 -6.77 -6.16
N ASN A 103 -16.24 -7.32 -7.16
CA ASN A 103 -17.52 -8.00 -6.97
C ASN A 103 -17.57 -9.27 -7.83
N PRO A 104 -17.42 -10.46 -7.25
CA PRO A 104 -17.48 -11.72 -7.99
C PRO A 104 -18.84 -11.99 -8.65
N THR A 105 -19.93 -11.36 -8.19
CA THR A 105 -21.28 -11.55 -8.74
C THR A 105 -21.47 -10.75 -10.03
N THR A 106 -20.96 -9.53 -10.09
CA THR A 106 -21.05 -8.67 -11.28
C THR A 106 -19.86 -8.83 -12.22
N GLY A 107 -18.76 -9.43 -11.74
CA GLY A 107 -17.52 -9.56 -12.49
C GLY A 107 -16.69 -8.29 -12.54
N ASP A 108 -17.00 -7.29 -11.68
CA ASP A 108 -16.22 -6.04 -11.62
C ASP A 108 -14.77 -6.35 -11.28
N THR A 109 -13.84 -5.77 -12.06
CA THR A 109 -12.41 -5.94 -11.89
C THR A 109 -11.90 -5.29 -10.60
N GLY A 110 -10.82 -5.82 -10.05
CA GLY A 110 -10.14 -5.26 -8.88
C GLY A 110 -8.76 -4.71 -9.25
N ASP A 111 -8.04 -4.25 -8.23
CA ASP A 111 -6.72 -3.59 -8.33
C ASP A 111 -5.73 -4.36 -9.20
N TRP A 112 -5.86 -5.69 -9.30
CA TRP A 112 -4.98 -6.50 -10.17
C TRP A 112 -4.92 -6.00 -11.61
N PHE A 113 -6.05 -5.53 -12.14
CA PHE A 113 -6.16 -5.06 -13.53
C PHE A 113 -6.01 -3.55 -13.64
N ASP A 114 -6.44 -2.82 -12.64
CA ASP A 114 -6.66 -1.38 -12.73
C ASP A 114 -5.51 -0.57 -12.09
N MET A 115 -4.72 -1.18 -11.20
CA MET A 115 -3.61 -0.51 -10.51
C MET A 115 -2.55 0.01 -11.48
N ARG A 116 -2.39 1.33 -11.50
CA ARG A 116 -1.37 2.08 -12.24
C ARG A 116 -0.28 2.65 -11.34
N ALA A 117 -0.36 2.40 -10.06
CA ALA A 117 0.67 2.80 -9.12
C ALA A 117 2.04 2.20 -9.53
N GLN A 118 3.09 3.00 -9.39
CA GLN A 118 4.46 2.53 -9.63
C GLN A 118 4.92 1.53 -8.57
N TYR A 119 4.50 1.75 -7.32
CA TYR A 119 4.84 0.88 -6.21
C TYR A 119 3.60 0.39 -5.48
N TYR A 120 3.70 -0.81 -4.93
CA TYR A 120 2.69 -1.42 -4.10
C TYR A 120 3.26 -1.70 -2.72
N PHE A 121 2.68 -1.07 -1.71
CA PHE A 121 3.02 -1.29 -0.31
C PHE A 121 2.06 -2.29 0.32
N VAL A 122 2.60 -3.31 0.99
CA VAL A 122 1.83 -4.22 1.83
C VAL A 122 2.43 -4.21 3.23
N GLY A 123 1.64 -3.77 4.20
CA GLY A 123 2.02 -3.70 5.61
C GLY A 123 1.13 -4.57 6.49
N TYR A 124 1.74 -5.30 7.41
CA TYR A 124 1.08 -6.12 8.42
C TYR A 124 1.22 -5.49 9.80
N ASP A 125 0.09 -5.12 10.39
CA ASP A 125 -0.05 -4.73 11.79
C ASP A 125 -0.88 -5.81 12.49
N GLN A 126 -0.20 -6.91 12.86
CA GLN A 126 -0.85 -8.02 13.55
C GLN A 126 -1.40 -7.52 14.89
N ASP A 127 -2.64 -7.92 15.19
CA ASP A 127 -3.34 -7.56 16.42
C ASP A 127 -3.62 -6.05 16.58
N LYS A 128 -3.47 -5.25 15.50
CA LYS A 128 -3.78 -3.80 15.48
C LYS A 128 -3.03 -2.99 16.55
N ARG A 129 -1.76 -3.31 16.75
CA ARG A 129 -0.91 -2.68 17.77
C ARG A 129 -0.30 -1.35 17.32
N MET A 130 -0.67 -0.86 16.14
CA MET A 130 -0.12 0.35 15.54
C MET A 130 1.39 0.27 15.33
N GLN A 131 1.85 -0.87 14.82
CA GLN A 131 3.25 -1.12 14.44
C GLN A 131 3.31 -2.06 13.24
N TRP A 132 4.35 -1.93 12.43
CA TRP A 132 4.59 -2.86 11.34
C TRP A 132 5.34 -4.09 11.82
N ASP A 133 4.66 -5.23 11.92
CA ASP A 133 5.32 -6.52 12.17
C ASP A 133 6.10 -6.98 10.94
N ARG A 134 5.58 -6.68 9.75
CA ARG A 134 6.18 -6.96 8.44
C ARG A 134 5.68 -5.97 7.41
N TRP A 135 6.52 -5.67 6.46
CA TRP A 135 6.14 -4.86 5.32
C TRP A 135 7.04 -5.11 4.12
N ILE A 136 6.53 -4.80 2.93
CA ILE A 136 7.25 -4.85 1.67
C ILE A 136 6.76 -3.74 0.75
N ILE A 137 7.69 -3.12 0.01
CA ILE A 137 7.41 -2.23 -1.12
C ILE A 137 7.87 -2.94 -2.39
N ILE A 138 6.96 -3.09 -3.33
CA ILE A 138 7.17 -3.79 -4.59
C ILE A 138 7.10 -2.78 -5.73
N ASN A 139 8.04 -2.86 -6.68
CA ASN A 139 7.92 -2.24 -7.98
C ASN A 139 6.83 -3.00 -8.75
N TRP A 140 5.63 -2.42 -8.84
CA TRP A 140 4.48 -3.11 -9.37
C TRP A 140 4.60 -3.46 -10.87
N PRO A 141 5.03 -2.55 -11.77
CA PRO A 141 5.29 -2.91 -13.16
C PRO A 141 6.29 -4.05 -13.33
N ALA A 142 7.37 -4.08 -12.54
CA ALA A 142 8.34 -5.18 -12.58
C ALA A 142 7.71 -6.50 -12.13
N ALA A 143 6.89 -6.48 -11.06
CA ALA A 143 6.19 -7.66 -10.59
C ALA A 143 5.18 -8.19 -11.63
N GLN A 144 4.45 -7.31 -12.32
CA GLN A 144 3.56 -7.70 -13.43
C GLN A 144 4.34 -8.33 -14.58
N MET A 145 5.46 -7.74 -14.97
CA MET A 145 6.33 -8.28 -16.03
C MET A 145 6.83 -9.69 -15.65
N LEU A 146 7.33 -9.88 -14.44
CA LEU A 146 7.81 -11.19 -13.98
C LEU A 146 6.68 -12.21 -13.81
N THR A 147 5.48 -11.77 -13.47
CA THR A 147 4.28 -12.62 -13.46
C THR A 147 3.97 -13.13 -14.87
N ASN A 148 4.00 -12.26 -15.88
CA ASN A 148 3.77 -12.63 -17.27
C ASN A 148 4.86 -13.58 -17.82
N GLN A 149 6.06 -13.55 -17.23
CA GLN A 149 7.16 -14.49 -17.50
C GLN A 149 7.08 -15.78 -16.67
N ASN A 150 6.03 -16.01 -15.89
CA ASN A 150 5.85 -17.14 -14.97
C ASN A 150 6.95 -17.24 -13.88
N LYS A 151 7.59 -16.13 -13.54
CA LYS A 151 8.60 -16.07 -12.48
C LYS A 151 8.01 -15.76 -11.10
N ILE A 152 6.81 -15.17 -11.05
CA ILE A 152 6.01 -15.01 -9.83
C ILE A 152 4.75 -15.83 -10.01
N PHE A 153 4.54 -16.76 -9.08
CA PHE A 153 3.33 -17.57 -9.06
C PHE A 153 2.32 -16.98 -8.06
N TRP A 154 1.09 -16.76 -8.55
CA TRP A 154 -0.01 -16.25 -7.76
C TRP A 154 -1.09 -17.30 -7.59
N PHE A 155 -1.61 -17.39 -6.38
CA PHE A 155 -2.73 -18.27 -6.04
C PHE A 155 -4.03 -17.48 -6.07
N ASP A 156 -5.07 -18.04 -6.66
CA ASP A 156 -6.41 -17.46 -6.62
C ASP A 156 -7.11 -17.86 -5.32
N ASN A 157 -7.51 -16.89 -4.52
CA ASN A 157 -8.41 -17.08 -3.39
C ASN A 157 -9.80 -16.60 -3.78
N LYS A 158 -10.59 -17.50 -4.36
CA LYS A 158 -11.99 -17.23 -4.69
C LYS A 158 -12.79 -17.25 -3.39
N ASN A 159 -13.28 -16.09 -2.99
CA ASN A 159 -14.13 -16.01 -1.83
C ASN A 159 -15.49 -16.63 -2.19
N LYS A 160 -15.77 -17.80 -1.61
CA LYS A 160 -16.98 -18.59 -1.88
C LYS A 160 -18.11 -18.34 -0.88
N ARG A 161 -17.94 -17.39 0.05
CA ARG A 161 -18.99 -17.09 1.04
C ARG A 161 -20.06 -16.23 0.39
N ASP A 162 -21.33 -16.60 0.61
CA ASP A 162 -22.46 -15.75 0.25
C ASP A 162 -22.27 -14.35 0.87
N GLY A 163 -22.38 -13.31 0.03
CA GLY A 163 -22.13 -11.93 0.42
C GLY A 163 -20.65 -11.52 0.45
N ALA A 164 -19.73 -12.35 -0.04
CA ALA A 164 -18.33 -11.96 -0.23
C ALA A 164 -18.20 -10.87 -1.29
N LYS A 165 -17.54 -9.77 -0.94
CA LYS A 165 -17.45 -8.58 -1.78
C LYS A 165 -16.25 -8.56 -2.73
N ALA A 166 -15.25 -9.44 -2.52
CA ALA A 166 -14.05 -9.46 -3.35
C ALA A 166 -13.41 -10.85 -3.44
N SER A 167 -12.74 -11.11 -4.54
CA SER A 167 -11.79 -12.21 -4.71
C SER A 167 -10.38 -11.68 -4.80
N PHE A 168 -9.40 -12.46 -4.34
CA PHE A 168 -8.01 -12.01 -4.23
C PHE A 168 -7.08 -12.96 -4.95
N ARG A 169 -6.00 -12.41 -5.50
CA ARG A 169 -4.77 -13.14 -5.78
C ARG A 169 -3.77 -12.91 -4.67
N TYR A 170 -2.98 -13.92 -4.34
CA TYR A 170 -1.91 -13.78 -3.37
C TYR A 170 -0.67 -14.59 -3.75
N THR A 171 0.47 -14.11 -3.30
CA THR A 171 1.72 -14.86 -3.28
C THR A 171 2.41 -14.66 -1.93
N TYR A 172 3.37 -15.51 -1.58
CA TYR A 172 4.13 -15.31 -0.35
C TYR A 172 5.19 -14.23 -0.53
N MET A 173 5.43 -13.42 0.50
CA MET A 173 6.42 -12.35 0.45
C MET A 173 7.83 -12.84 0.12
N ASP A 174 8.20 -14.03 0.62
CA ASP A 174 9.48 -14.68 0.38
C ASP A 174 9.60 -15.34 -1.02
N LYS A 175 8.54 -15.27 -1.81
CA LYS A 175 8.51 -15.72 -3.21
C LYS A 175 8.50 -14.57 -4.21
N ILE A 176 8.52 -13.33 -3.72
CA ILE A 176 8.73 -12.16 -4.58
C ILE A 176 10.22 -12.07 -4.92
N PRO A 177 10.61 -12.06 -6.20
CA PRO A 177 11.99 -11.91 -6.61
C PRO A 177 12.60 -10.56 -6.15
N ASP A 178 13.87 -10.59 -5.76
CA ASP A 178 14.57 -9.41 -5.24
C ASP A 178 14.55 -8.23 -6.23
N GLU A 179 14.57 -8.49 -7.53
CA GLU A 179 14.48 -7.48 -8.58
C GLU A 179 13.18 -6.67 -8.58
N CYS A 180 12.13 -7.18 -7.93
CA CYS A 180 10.87 -6.46 -7.72
C CYS A 180 10.82 -5.74 -6.38
N ILE A 181 11.72 -6.05 -5.44
CA ILE A 181 11.65 -5.52 -4.08
C ILE A 181 12.42 -4.20 -3.99
N VAL A 182 11.70 -3.12 -3.77
CA VAL A 182 12.30 -1.80 -3.50
C VAL A 182 12.86 -1.77 -2.08
N ALA A 183 12.05 -2.23 -1.11
CA ALA A 183 12.41 -2.30 0.30
C ALA A 183 11.53 -3.34 1.01
N SER A 184 12.05 -3.96 2.06
CA SER A 184 11.26 -4.86 2.91
C SER A 184 11.84 -4.97 4.32
N SER A 185 10.98 -5.33 5.29
CA SER A 185 11.39 -5.60 6.67
C SER A 185 12.35 -6.79 6.81
N TYR A 186 12.51 -7.59 5.76
CA TYR A 186 13.43 -8.75 5.73
C TYR A 186 14.86 -8.37 5.33
N GLN A 187 15.05 -7.22 4.66
CA GLN A 187 16.37 -6.78 4.24
C GLN A 187 17.11 -6.17 5.43
N ALA A 188 18.37 -6.57 5.64
CA ALA A 188 19.18 -6.15 6.80
C ALA A 188 19.26 -4.61 6.96
N LYS A 189 19.40 -3.87 5.85
CA LYS A 189 19.47 -2.40 5.85
C LYS A 189 18.22 -1.70 6.40
N PHE A 190 17.06 -2.40 6.43
CA PHE A 190 15.80 -1.87 6.93
C PHE A 190 15.32 -2.51 8.24
N SER A 191 16.08 -3.47 8.79
CA SER A 191 15.68 -4.22 9.99
C SER A 191 15.50 -3.35 11.23
N GLN A 192 16.22 -2.26 11.33
CA GLN A 192 16.12 -1.31 12.44
C GLN A 192 14.82 -0.48 12.37
N ILE A 193 14.37 -0.14 11.16
CA ILE A 193 13.15 0.62 10.94
C ILE A 193 11.92 -0.19 11.39
N SER A 194 11.92 -1.51 11.18
CA SER A 194 10.82 -2.40 11.55
C SER A 194 10.62 -2.59 13.06
N LYS A 195 11.66 -2.32 13.87
CA LYS A 195 11.63 -2.57 15.33
C LYS A 195 11.18 -1.36 16.16
N GLY A 196 10.57 -0.37 15.52
CA GLY A 196 9.99 0.76 16.27
C GLY A 196 11.02 1.74 16.83
N GLN A 197 12.27 1.67 16.39
CA GLN A 197 13.23 2.76 16.62
C GLN A 197 13.00 3.89 15.58
N MET A 198 11.77 4.36 15.48
CA MET A 198 11.50 5.72 15.00
C MET A 198 11.77 6.66 16.17
N GLY A 199 13.00 6.59 16.69
CA GLY A 199 13.53 7.57 17.61
C GLY A 199 13.60 8.89 16.87
N LEU A 200 12.84 9.83 17.36
CA LEU A 200 12.92 11.25 17.08
C LEU A 200 14.39 11.66 16.82
N VAL A 201 14.67 12.03 15.59
CA VAL A 201 15.81 12.87 15.24
C VAL A 201 15.27 14.23 14.89
#